data_e2ea733db51ab25250c3a5b4c30dcaa1
#
_entry.id   e2ea733db51ab25250c3a5b4c30dcaa1
#
_cell.length_a   1.000
_cell.length_b   1.000
_cell.length_c   1.000
_cell.angle_alpha   90.00
_cell.angle_beta   90.00
_cell.angle_gamma   90.00
#
_symmetry.space_group_name_H-M   'P 1'
#
loop_
_entity.id
_entity.type
_entity.pdbx_description
1 polymer ?
#
loop_
_entity_poly.entity_id
_entity_poly.type
_entity_poly.pdbx_seq_one_letter_code
_entity_poly.pdbx_strand_id
1 'polypeptide(L)'
;LRSRRVDVMDVMNRLILAMDLMNRDDALRVTGEVREYIDTVKIGYPLVLSEGMDIIAEFRKRFGCRIIADFKVADIPETNEKICRATFKAGADAIIVHGFPGADSVRACLNVAEEMGREVFLLTEMSHPGAEMFIQGAADEIARMGVDLGVKNYVGPSTRPERLSRLREIIGQDSFLISPGVGAQGGDPGETLRFADAIIVGRSIYLADNPAAAAAGIIESIKDLLIPE
;
A
#
# COMPACT_ATOMS: atom_id res chain seq x y z
N LEU A 1 -22.99 16.46 16.56
CA LEU A 1 -21.64 15.86 16.56
C LEU A 1 -21.76 14.49 17.22
N ARG A 2 -21.88 13.41 16.43
CA ARG A 2 -21.84 12.05 16.96
C ARG A 2 -20.36 11.69 17.10
N SER A 3 -19.86 11.54 18.31
CA SER A 3 -18.61 10.87 18.62
C SER A 3 -18.67 9.46 18.02
N ARG A 4 -18.01 9.23 16.88
CA ARG A 4 -17.74 7.87 16.41
C ARG A 4 -16.76 7.27 17.41
N ARG A 5 -17.20 6.30 18.21
CA ARG A 5 -16.25 5.36 18.83
C ARG A 5 -15.48 4.76 17.67
N VAL A 6 -14.18 5.01 17.64
CA VAL A 6 -13.28 4.35 16.67
C VAL A 6 -13.32 2.87 17.01
N ASP A 7 -13.90 2.06 16.12
CA ASP A 7 -13.95 0.62 16.30
C ASP A 7 -12.50 0.06 16.17
N VAL A 8 -12.19 -0.96 16.94
CA VAL A 8 -10.89 -1.67 16.85
C VAL A 8 -10.62 -2.12 15.40
N MET A 9 -11.67 -2.51 14.68
CA MET A 9 -11.60 -2.86 13.25
C MET A 9 -11.16 -1.69 12.38
N ASP A 10 -11.61 -0.45 12.67
CA ASP A 10 -11.20 0.75 11.92
C ASP A 10 -9.70 1.05 12.10
N VAL A 11 -9.12 0.70 13.24
CA VAL A 11 -7.69 0.91 13.52
C VAL A 11 -6.83 -0.15 12.82
N MET A 12 -7.27 -1.40 12.79
CA MET A 12 -6.57 -2.51 12.12
C MET A 12 -6.47 -2.27 10.60
N ASN A 13 -7.50 -1.68 10.00
CA ASN A 13 -7.53 -1.35 8.57
C ASN A 13 -6.52 -0.26 8.19
N ARG A 14 -5.89 0.41 9.18
CA ARG A 14 -4.91 1.47 8.95
C ARG A 14 -3.46 1.00 8.95
N LEU A 15 -3.20 -0.24 9.35
CA LEU A 15 -1.86 -0.84 9.29
C LEU A 15 -1.81 -1.91 8.21
N ILE A 16 -0.96 -1.69 7.21
CA ILE A 16 -0.68 -2.64 6.13
C ILE A 16 0.72 -3.20 6.36
N LEU A 17 0.85 -4.53 6.47
CA LEU A 17 2.15 -5.18 6.54
C LEU A 17 2.81 -5.20 5.16
N ALA A 18 4.00 -4.59 5.01
CA ALA A 18 4.83 -4.83 3.83
C ALA A 18 5.65 -6.11 4.06
N MET A 19 5.43 -7.11 3.21
CA MET A 19 6.13 -8.38 3.26
C MET A 19 7.16 -8.45 2.12
N ASP A 20 8.40 -8.13 2.47
CA ASP A 20 9.54 -8.11 1.54
C ASP A 20 10.63 -9.13 1.95
N LEU A 21 10.32 -10.08 2.86
CA LEU A 21 11.18 -11.23 3.16
C LEU A 21 11.28 -12.14 1.93
N MET A 22 12.46 -12.73 1.72
CA MET A 22 12.75 -13.56 0.55
C MET A 22 12.57 -15.06 0.80
N ASN A 23 12.14 -15.43 2.02
CA ASN A 23 11.93 -16.82 2.41
C ASN A 23 10.47 -17.03 2.78
N ARG A 24 9.85 -18.07 2.23
CA ARG A 24 8.44 -18.43 2.43
C ARG A 24 8.09 -18.67 3.89
N ASP A 25 8.87 -19.50 4.57
CA ASP A 25 8.56 -19.93 5.93
C ASP A 25 8.63 -18.74 6.90
N ASP A 26 9.64 -17.88 6.75
CA ASP A 26 9.76 -16.66 7.54
C ASP A 26 8.61 -15.68 7.25
N ALA A 27 8.26 -15.50 5.99
CA ALA A 27 7.18 -14.62 5.59
C ALA A 27 5.81 -15.09 6.15
N LEU A 28 5.55 -16.39 6.08
CA LEU A 28 4.34 -16.99 6.64
C LEU A 28 4.32 -16.95 8.17
N ARG A 29 5.45 -17.21 8.82
CA ARG A 29 5.58 -17.13 10.29
C ARG A 29 5.30 -15.72 10.78
N VAL A 30 6.01 -14.72 10.25
CA VAL A 30 5.82 -13.32 10.66
C VAL A 30 4.37 -12.86 10.43
N THR A 31 3.79 -13.18 9.27
CA THR A 31 2.40 -12.81 9.01
C THR A 31 1.44 -13.47 9.99
N GLY A 32 1.68 -14.74 10.37
CA GLY A 32 0.90 -15.42 11.38
C GLY A 32 0.98 -14.76 12.75
N GLU A 33 2.18 -14.33 13.17
CA GLU A 33 2.40 -13.64 14.45
C GLU A 33 1.70 -12.28 14.55
N VAL A 34 1.55 -11.56 13.41
CA VAL A 34 0.94 -10.21 13.40
C VAL A 34 -0.51 -10.18 12.90
N ARG A 35 -1.10 -11.34 12.58
CA ARG A 35 -2.43 -11.44 11.95
C ARG A 35 -3.55 -10.74 12.73
N GLU A 36 -3.44 -10.67 14.04
CA GLU A 36 -4.43 -10.00 14.91
C GLU A 36 -4.40 -8.47 14.78
N TYR A 37 -3.36 -7.90 14.19
CA TYR A 37 -3.14 -6.45 14.10
C TYR A 37 -3.34 -5.90 12.68
N ILE A 38 -3.53 -6.78 11.68
CA ILE A 38 -3.61 -6.40 10.28
C ILE A 38 -4.73 -7.18 9.57
N ASP A 39 -5.34 -6.57 8.57
CA ASP A 39 -6.25 -7.24 7.63
C ASP A 39 -5.65 -7.30 6.21
N THR A 40 -4.64 -6.50 5.93
CA THR A 40 -4.04 -6.32 4.60
C THR A 40 -2.54 -6.58 4.63
N VAL A 41 -2.05 -7.37 3.68
CA VAL A 41 -0.63 -7.60 3.42
C VAL A 41 -0.27 -7.09 2.03
N LYS A 42 0.77 -6.28 1.96
CA LYS A 42 1.39 -5.83 0.71
C LYS A 42 2.57 -6.74 0.38
N ILE A 43 2.46 -7.55 -0.66
CA ILE A 43 3.51 -8.47 -1.12
C ILE A 43 4.33 -7.79 -2.22
N GLY A 44 5.63 -7.65 -1.98
CA GLY A 44 6.58 -7.04 -2.90
C GLY A 44 7.32 -8.03 -3.80
N TYR A 45 8.07 -7.50 -4.75
CA TYR A 45 8.93 -8.28 -5.65
C TYR A 45 9.91 -9.23 -4.94
N PRO A 46 10.56 -8.84 -3.81
CA PRO A 46 11.52 -9.74 -3.16
C PRO A 46 10.93 -11.12 -2.88
N LEU A 47 9.76 -11.18 -2.28
CA LEU A 47 9.12 -12.47 -1.96
C LEU A 47 8.65 -13.21 -3.22
N VAL A 48 8.02 -12.51 -4.17
CA VAL A 48 7.47 -13.17 -5.37
C VAL A 48 8.58 -13.67 -6.30
N LEU A 49 9.69 -12.95 -6.42
CA LEU A 49 10.81 -13.39 -7.26
C LEU A 49 11.58 -14.58 -6.66
N SER A 50 11.61 -14.69 -5.34
CA SER A 50 12.24 -15.84 -4.68
C SER A 50 11.34 -17.08 -4.60
N GLU A 51 10.02 -16.90 -4.41
CA GLU A 51 9.10 -18.00 -4.08
C GLU A 51 8.04 -18.28 -5.15
N GLY A 52 7.97 -17.43 -6.18
CA GLY A 52 6.96 -17.52 -7.24
C GLY A 52 5.64 -16.84 -6.89
N MET A 53 4.79 -16.71 -7.92
CA MET A 53 3.48 -16.03 -7.79
C MET A 53 2.49 -16.77 -6.91
N ASP A 54 2.64 -18.07 -6.73
CA ASP A 54 1.74 -18.92 -5.93
C ASP A 54 1.73 -18.53 -4.45
N ILE A 55 2.77 -17.84 -3.99
CA ILE A 55 2.83 -17.31 -2.62
C ILE A 55 1.66 -16.35 -2.32
N ILE A 56 1.15 -15.62 -3.31
CA ILE A 56 0.01 -14.72 -3.18
C ILE A 56 -1.26 -15.52 -2.78
N ALA A 57 -1.53 -16.60 -3.52
CA ALA A 57 -2.67 -17.48 -3.22
C ALA A 57 -2.54 -18.16 -1.86
N GLU A 58 -1.30 -18.55 -1.48
CA GLU A 58 -1.04 -19.16 -0.18
C GLU A 58 -1.32 -18.21 0.98
N PHE A 59 -0.87 -16.97 0.91
CA PHE A 59 -1.17 -15.94 1.92
C PHE A 59 -2.68 -15.74 2.09
N ARG A 60 -3.39 -15.58 0.97
CA ARG A 60 -4.84 -15.43 0.98
C ARG A 60 -5.54 -16.62 1.64
N LYS A 61 -5.18 -17.83 1.25
CA LYS A 61 -5.76 -19.06 1.79
C LYS A 61 -5.48 -19.25 3.27
N ARG A 62 -4.24 -18.97 3.71
CA ARG A 62 -3.80 -19.23 5.07
C ARG A 62 -4.30 -18.20 6.08
N PHE A 63 -4.32 -16.93 5.70
CA PHE A 63 -4.59 -15.83 6.61
C PHE A 63 -5.93 -15.12 6.36
N GLY A 64 -6.57 -15.33 5.21
CA GLY A 64 -7.81 -14.64 4.85
C GLY A 64 -7.65 -13.12 4.76
N CYS A 65 -6.42 -12.63 4.58
CA CYS A 65 -6.14 -11.20 4.44
C CYS A 65 -6.31 -10.71 3.00
N ARG A 66 -6.55 -9.41 2.87
CA ARG A 66 -6.49 -8.70 1.59
C ARG A 66 -5.04 -8.62 1.12
N ILE A 67 -4.80 -8.87 -0.17
CA ILE A 67 -3.44 -8.85 -0.75
C ILE A 67 -3.30 -7.70 -1.74
N ILE A 68 -2.34 -6.81 -1.50
CA ILE A 68 -1.89 -5.78 -2.44
C ILE A 68 -0.56 -6.24 -3.04
N ALA A 69 -0.52 -6.48 -4.35
CA ALA A 69 0.72 -6.78 -5.06
C ALA A 69 1.49 -5.49 -5.36
N ASP A 70 2.63 -5.30 -4.70
CA ASP A 70 3.47 -4.11 -4.85
C ASP A 70 4.50 -4.29 -5.97
N PHE A 71 4.01 -4.31 -7.21
CA PHE A 71 4.86 -4.52 -8.38
C PHE A 71 5.24 -3.22 -9.10
N LYS A 72 4.63 -2.09 -8.71
CA LYS A 72 4.90 -0.78 -9.30
C LYS A 72 4.99 -0.87 -10.83
N VAL A 73 3.96 -1.51 -11.42
CA VAL A 73 3.91 -1.82 -12.86
C VAL A 73 4.12 -0.55 -13.69
N ALA A 74 5.07 -0.59 -14.61
CA ALA A 74 5.55 0.60 -15.32
C ALA A 74 6.05 0.26 -16.73
N ASP A 75 5.21 -0.41 -17.52
CA ASP A 75 5.52 -0.85 -18.89
C ASP A 75 4.51 -0.23 -19.87
N ILE A 76 4.58 -0.62 -21.14
CA ILE A 76 3.60 -0.25 -22.18
C ILE A 76 2.24 -0.92 -21.89
N PRO A 77 1.12 -0.39 -22.41
CA PRO A 77 -0.23 -0.86 -22.11
C PRO A 77 -0.43 -2.38 -22.23
N GLU A 78 -0.01 -2.98 -23.33
CA GLU A 78 -0.21 -4.41 -23.59
C GLU A 78 0.54 -5.31 -22.60
N THR A 79 1.71 -4.88 -22.13
CA THR A 79 2.48 -5.60 -21.11
C THR A 79 1.83 -5.44 -19.75
N ASN A 80 1.39 -4.23 -19.41
CA ASN A 80 0.70 -3.92 -18.16
C ASN A 80 -0.58 -4.75 -18.00
N GLU A 81 -1.38 -4.91 -19.06
CA GLU A 81 -2.57 -5.78 -19.04
C GLU A 81 -2.21 -7.22 -18.67
N LYS A 82 -1.14 -7.77 -19.28
CA LYS A 82 -0.69 -9.14 -19.00
C LYS A 82 -0.20 -9.30 -17.57
N ILE A 83 0.54 -8.33 -17.05
CA ILE A 83 1.02 -8.32 -15.67
C ILE A 83 -0.17 -8.26 -14.70
N CYS A 84 -1.11 -7.35 -14.90
CA CYS A 84 -2.31 -7.23 -14.06
C CYS A 84 -3.13 -8.53 -14.06
N ARG A 85 -3.40 -9.10 -15.25
CA ARG A 85 -4.14 -10.37 -15.36
C ARG A 85 -3.44 -11.53 -14.64
N ALA A 86 -2.12 -11.67 -14.79
CA ALA A 86 -1.36 -12.70 -14.10
C ALA A 86 -1.42 -12.51 -12.57
N THR A 87 -1.24 -11.28 -12.10
CA THR A 87 -1.26 -10.92 -10.69
C THR A 87 -2.62 -11.19 -10.04
N PHE A 88 -3.71 -10.79 -10.69
CA PHE A 88 -5.06 -11.03 -10.17
C PHE A 88 -5.47 -12.51 -10.23
N LYS A 89 -5.04 -13.27 -11.25
CA LYS A 89 -5.21 -14.72 -11.30
C LYS A 89 -4.45 -15.45 -10.20
N ALA A 90 -3.29 -14.92 -9.75
CA ALA A 90 -2.56 -15.44 -8.60
C ALA A 90 -3.25 -15.16 -7.26
N GLY A 91 -4.31 -14.35 -7.23
CA GLY A 91 -5.14 -14.12 -6.05
C GLY A 91 -4.98 -12.75 -5.40
N ALA A 92 -4.23 -11.82 -5.98
CA ALA A 92 -4.15 -10.45 -5.47
C ALA A 92 -5.51 -9.73 -5.59
N ASP A 93 -5.85 -8.93 -4.58
CA ASP A 93 -7.05 -8.09 -4.57
C ASP A 93 -6.79 -6.73 -5.21
N ALA A 94 -5.53 -6.27 -5.13
CA ALA A 94 -5.10 -5.02 -5.72
C ALA A 94 -3.66 -5.11 -6.24
N ILE A 95 -3.31 -4.19 -7.13
CA ILE A 95 -1.95 -4.04 -7.67
C ILE A 95 -1.52 -2.57 -7.60
N ILE A 96 -0.25 -2.32 -7.24
CA ILE A 96 0.33 -0.98 -7.33
C ILE A 96 0.91 -0.78 -8.73
N VAL A 97 0.48 0.28 -9.40
CA VAL A 97 1.00 0.69 -10.70
C VAL A 97 1.66 2.05 -10.60
N HIS A 98 2.71 2.26 -11.38
CA HIS A 98 3.41 3.54 -11.43
C HIS A 98 2.68 4.49 -12.39
N GLY A 99 2.45 5.75 -11.99
CA GLY A 99 1.82 6.73 -12.87
C GLY A 99 2.76 7.36 -13.91
N PHE A 100 4.06 7.21 -13.71
CA PHE A 100 5.10 7.82 -14.54
C PHE A 100 5.07 7.41 -16.04
N PRO A 101 4.67 6.17 -16.43
CA PRO A 101 4.56 5.81 -17.85
C PRO A 101 3.46 6.54 -18.63
N GLY A 102 2.49 7.15 -17.93
CA GLY A 102 1.43 7.94 -18.58
C GLY A 102 0.04 7.30 -18.52
N ALA A 103 -0.93 8.06 -19.06
CA ALA A 103 -2.36 7.77 -18.91
C ALA A 103 -2.81 6.46 -19.59
N ASP A 104 -2.25 6.11 -20.73
CA ASP A 104 -2.57 4.89 -21.48
C ASP A 104 -2.15 3.64 -20.72
N SER A 105 -0.96 3.63 -20.14
CA SER A 105 -0.45 2.57 -19.27
C SER A 105 -1.31 2.36 -18.02
N VAL A 106 -1.69 3.45 -17.35
CA VAL A 106 -2.58 3.38 -16.16
C VAL A 106 -3.98 2.89 -16.55
N ARG A 107 -4.54 3.41 -17.65
CA ARG A 107 -5.85 2.99 -18.15
C ARG A 107 -5.92 1.49 -18.48
N ALA A 108 -4.85 0.93 -19.07
CA ALA A 108 -4.75 -0.49 -19.35
C ALA A 108 -4.88 -1.33 -18.05
N CYS A 109 -4.22 -0.91 -16.97
CA CYS A 109 -4.34 -1.56 -15.67
C CYS A 109 -5.74 -1.42 -15.06
N LEU A 110 -6.34 -0.24 -15.14
CA LEU A 110 -7.69 0.02 -14.64
C LEU A 110 -8.75 -0.85 -15.35
N ASN A 111 -8.67 -0.96 -16.68
CA ASN A 111 -9.60 -1.80 -17.45
C ASN A 111 -9.55 -3.26 -17.03
N VAL A 112 -8.35 -3.81 -16.82
CA VAL A 112 -8.20 -5.20 -16.34
C VAL A 112 -8.71 -5.35 -14.91
N ALA A 113 -8.47 -4.37 -14.05
CA ALA A 113 -8.96 -4.40 -12.66
C ALA A 113 -10.49 -4.37 -12.62
N GLU A 114 -11.13 -3.50 -13.41
CA GLU A 114 -12.59 -3.42 -13.54
C GLU A 114 -13.18 -4.76 -14.06
N GLU A 115 -12.63 -5.30 -15.14
CA GLU A 115 -13.07 -6.59 -15.72
C GLU A 115 -13.01 -7.74 -14.70
N MET A 116 -11.99 -7.74 -13.84
CA MET A 116 -11.76 -8.82 -12.88
C MET A 116 -12.33 -8.54 -11.47
N GLY A 117 -12.99 -7.40 -11.25
CA GLY A 117 -13.48 -6.99 -9.93
C GLY A 117 -12.35 -6.80 -8.92
N ARG A 118 -11.25 -6.16 -9.36
CA ARG A 118 -10.04 -5.91 -8.58
C ARG A 118 -9.72 -4.42 -8.54
N GLU A 119 -8.65 -4.04 -7.84
CA GLU A 119 -8.31 -2.65 -7.60
C GLU A 119 -6.90 -2.30 -8.08
N VAL A 120 -6.73 -1.03 -8.45
CA VAL A 120 -5.43 -0.43 -8.77
C VAL A 120 -5.13 0.64 -7.74
N PHE A 121 -3.91 0.64 -7.21
CA PHE A 121 -3.31 1.75 -6.47
C PHE A 121 -2.34 2.50 -7.38
N LEU A 122 -2.60 3.77 -7.63
CA LEU A 122 -1.73 4.62 -8.43
C LEU A 122 -0.60 5.20 -7.58
N LEU A 123 0.63 4.85 -7.88
CA LEU A 123 1.81 5.43 -7.25
C LEU A 123 2.14 6.77 -7.91
N THR A 124 2.03 7.85 -7.14
CA THR A 124 2.33 9.21 -7.60
C THR A 124 3.76 9.61 -7.30
N GLU A 125 4.26 9.28 -6.11
CA GLU A 125 5.61 9.61 -5.67
C GLU A 125 6.17 8.52 -4.75
N MET A 126 7.46 8.17 -4.91
CA MET A 126 8.16 7.20 -4.08
C MET A 126 8.76 7.85 -2.83
N SER A 127 8.93 7.08 -1.73
CA SER A 127 9.39 7.58 -0.42
C SER A 127 10.91 7.74 -0.28
N HIS A 128 11.73 7.15 -1.16
CA HIS A 128 13.19 7.22 -1.06
C HIS A 128 13.74 8.56 -1.62
N PRO A 129 14.95 8.99 -1.20
CA PRO A 129 15.51 10.29 -1.61
C PRO A 129 15.67 10.46 -3.13
N GLY A 130 16.05 9.40 -3.84
CA GLY A 130 16.22 9.46 -5.31
C GLY A 130 14.95 9.79 -6.11
N ALA A 131 13.77 9.70 -5.48
CA ALA A 131 12.51 10.11 -6.11
C ALA A 131 12.46 11.62 -6.41
N GLU A 132 13.19 12.42 -5.65
CA GLU A 132 13.27 13.88 -5.83
C GLU A 132 13.89 14.26 -7.17
N MET A 133 14.75 13.40 -7.72
CA MET A 133 15.47 13.70 -8.96
C MET A 133 14.54 13.81 -10.19
N PHE A 134 13.54 12.94 -10.30
CA PHE A 134 12.67 12.85 -11.47
C PHE A 134 11.18 12.75 -11.13
N ILE A 135 10.82 11.87 -10.20
CA ILE A 135 9.42 11.50 -9.96
C ILE A 135 8.67 12.62 -9.26
N GLN A 136 9.28 13.28 -8.28
CA GLN A 136 8.65 14.35 -7.50
C GLN A 136 8.18 15.50 -8.38
N GLY A 137 8.96 15.87 -9.40
CA GLY A 137 8.58 16.93 -10.34
C GLY A 137 7.31 16.64 -11.13
N ALA A 138 6.99 15.37 -11.37
CA ALA A 138 5.80 14.94 -12.10
C ALA A 138 4.64 14.50 -11.18
N ALA A 139 4.85 14.40 -9.87
CA ALA A 139 3.91 13.74 -8.96
C ALA A 139 2.52 14.41 -8.91
N ASP A 140 2.46 15.74 -8.93
CA ASP A 140 1.19 16.48 -8.96
C ASP A 140 0.41 16.23 -10.25
N GLU A 141 1.10 16.17 -11.40
CA GLU A 141 0.48 15.88 -12.71
C GLU A 141 0.00 14.43 -12.78
N ILE A 142 0.78 13.49 -12.24
CA ILE A 142 0.37 12.08 -12.10
C ILE A 142 -0.89 11.97 -11.23
N ALA A 143 -0.97 12.71 -10.13
CA ALA A 143 -2.14 12.70 -9.27
C ALA A 143 -3.40 13.23 -10.00
N ARG A 144 -3.28 14.36 -10.72
CA ARG A 144 -4.38 14.92 -11.54
C ARG A 144 -4.81 13.96 -12.63
N MET A 145 -3.86 13.38 -13.36
CA MET A 145 -4.13 12.34 -14.35
C MET A 145 -4.91 11.17 -13.74
N GLY A 146 -4.54 10.74 -12.52
CA GLY A 146 -5.27 9.70 -11.80
C GLY A 146 -6.72 10.09 -11.51
N VAL A 147 -6.96 11.34 -11.10
CA VAL A 147 -8.33 11.86 -10.88
C VAL A 147 -9.12 11.85 -12.18
N ASP A 148 -8.55 12.33 -13.28
CA ASP A 148 -9.19 12.35 -14.60
C ASP A 148 -9.51 10.94 -15.13
N LEU A 149 -8.69 9.95 -14.77
CA LEU A 149 -8.90 8.54 -15.10
C LEU A 149 -9.91 7.83 -14.17
N GLY A 150 -10.36 8.48 -13.09
CA GLY A 150 -11.27 7.91 -12.11
C GLY A 150 -10.62 6.95 -11.10
N VAL A 151 -9.30 7.03 -10.92
CA VAL A 151 -8.57 6.25 -9.90
C VAL A 151 -9.13 6.54 -8.52
N LYS A 152 -9.32 5.49 -7.71
CA LYS A 152 -9.85 5.59 -6.34
C LYS A 152 -8.80 5.38 -5.27
N ASN A 153 -7.70 4.70 -5.59
CA ASN A 153 -6.69 4.34 -4.60
C ASN A 153 -5.31 4.85 -5.02
N TYR A 154 -4.59 5.46 -4.09
CA TYR A 154 -3.31 6.12 -4.34
C TYR A 154 -2.22 5.70 -3.36
N VAL A 155 -0.97 5.88 -3.77
CA VAL A 155 0.22 5.70 -2.92
C VAL A 155 1.03 6.98 -2.94
N GLY A 156 1.36 7.52 -1.74
CA GLY A 156 2.19 8.71 -1.56
C GLY A 156 3.20 8.56 -0.42
N PRO A 157 4.25 9.40 -0.35
CA PRO A 157 5.40 9.19 0.54
C PRO A 157 5.16 9.71 1.96
N SER A 158 5.23 8.86 2.99
CA SER A 158 5.20 9.29 4.40
C SER A 158 6.44 10.06 4.85
N THR A 159 7.55 9.92 4.13
CA THR A 159 8.81 10.61 4.43
C THR A 159 8.81 12.10 4.08
N ARG A 160 7.76 12.56 3.43
CA ARG A 160 7.56 13.96 3.01
C ARG A 160 6.11 14.38 3.28
N PRO A 161 5.76 14.77 4.54
CA PRO A 161 4.39 15.09 4.92
C PRO A 161 3.75 16.20 4.08
N GLU A 162 4.51 17.20 3.67
CA GLU A 162 4.06 18.29 2.80
C GLU A 162 3.64 17.76 1.41
N ARG A 163 4.35 16.76 0.89
CA ARG A 163 3.98 16.11 -0.39
C ARG A 163 2.73 15.25 -0.24
N LEU A 164 2.59 14.59 0.91
CA LEU A 164 1.42 13.79 1.22
C LEU A 164 0.17 14.67 1.39
N SER A 165 0.32 15.82 2.07
CA SER A 165 -0.73 16.85 2.18
C SER A 165 -1.15 17.35 0.79
N ARG A 166 -0.18 17.68 -0.05
CA ARG A 166 -0.43 18.15 -1.40
C ARG A 166 -1.15 17.10 -2.26
N LEU A 167 -0.75 15.84 -2.14
CA LEU A 167 -1.44 14.74 -2.84
C LEU A 167 -2.90 14.63 -2.39
N ARG A 168 -3.16 14.69 -1.07
CA ARG A 168 -4.52 14.65 -0.52
C ARG A 168 -5.41 15.80 -1.04
N GLU A 169 -4.85 17.01 -1.16
CA GLU A 169 -5.57 18.15 -1.76
C GLU A 169 -6.01 17.86 -3.20
N ILE A 170 -5.15 17.24 -4.01
CA ILE A 170 -5.42 16.94 -5.42
C ILE A 170 -6.46 15.82 -5.56
N ILE A 171 -6.29 14.71 -4.85
CA ILE A 171 -7.14 13.52 -5.02
C ILE A 171 -8.47 13.60 -4.26
N GLY A 172 -8.63 14.56 -3.35
CA GLY A 172 -9.83 14.73 -2.53
C GLY A 172 -9.95 13.72 -1.39
N GLN A 173 -11.03 13.85 -0.59
CA GLN A 173 -11.26 13.02 0.61
C GLN A 173 -11.92 11.66 0.28
N ASP A 174 -12.52 11.51 -0.89
CA ASP A 174 -13.22 10.28 -1.30
C ASP A 174 -12.26 9.20 -1.86
N SER A 175 -10.99 9.54 -2.06
CA SER A 175 -9.95 8.63 -2.51
C SER A 175 -9.24 7.96 -1.33
N PHE A 176 -8.87 6.69 -1.47
CA PHE A 176 -8.12 5.95 -0.46
C PHE A 176 -6.61 6.10 -0.70
N LEU A 177 -5.91 6.65 0.27
CA LEU A 177 -4.47 6.94 0.19
C LEU A 177 -3.69 6.07 1.18
N ILE A 178 -2.78 5.25 0.67
CA ILE A 178 -1.85 4.47 1.50
C ILE A 178 -0.43 5.04 1.42
N SER A 179 0.33 4.94 2.51
CA SER A 179 1.62 5.61 2.56
C SER A 179 2.73 4.72 3.13
N PRO A 180 3.75 4.37 2.30
CA PRO A 180 4.95 3.68 2.75
C PRO A 180 6.01 4.65 3.30
N GLY A 181 6.92 4.11 4.13
CA GLY A 181 8.07 4.85 4.66
C GLY A 181 7.97 5.15 6.14
N VAL A 182 6.92 4.70 6.80
CA VAL A 182 6.74 4.82 8.25
C VAL A 182 7.76 3.94 8.98
N GLY A 183 8.32 4.45 10.07
CA GLY A 183 9.30 3.78 10.92
C GLY A 183 10.68 3.70 10.28
N ALA A 184 11.06 2.58 9.68
CA ALA A 184 12.42 2.32 9.18
C ALA A 184 12.95 3.33 8.13
N GLN A 185 12.10 4.14 7.50
CA GLN A 185 12.51 5.22 6.59
C GLN A 185 12.34 6.62 7.23
N GLY A 186 11.91 6.71 8.49
CA GLY A 186 11.80 7.95 9.25
C GLY A 186 10.43 8.63 9.21
N GLY A 187 9.45 8.08 8.49
CA GLY A 187 8.08 8.60 8.52
C GLY A 187 7.41 8.38 9.88
N ASP A 188 6.72 9.40 10.38
CA ASP A 188 5.95 9.34 11.61
C ASP A 188 4.52 8.83 11.33
N PRO A 189 4.00 7.84 12.09
CA PRO A 189 2.64 7.31 11.88
C PRO A 189 1.56 8.37 12.03
N GLY A 190 1.69 9.26 13.02
CA GLY A 190 0.71 10.29 13.33
C GLY A 190 0.64 11.38 12.27
N GLU A 191 1.78 11.91 11.86
CA GLU A 191 1.83 12.87 10.77
C GLU A 191 1.31 12.28 9.46
N THR A 192 1.66 11.03 9.18
CA THR A 192 1.19 10.32 7.98
C THR A 192 -0.33 10.19 7.96
N LEU A 193 -0.95 9.76 9.06
CA LEU A 193 -2.40 9.52 9.15
C LEU A 193 -3.24 10.80 9.21
N ARG A 194 -2.63 11.97 9.27
CA ARG A 194 -3.33 13.24 9.04
C ARG A 194 -3.81 13.37 7.59
N PHE A 195 -3.13 12.73 6.66
CA PHE A 195 -3.37 12.84 5.23
C PHE A 195 -3.67 11.50 4.56
N ALA A 196 -3.07 10.41 5.02
CA ALA A 196 -3.28 9.06 4.49
C ALA A 196 -4.35 8.30 5.30
N ASP A 197 -5.01 7.35 4.65
CA ASP A 197 -6.00 6.47 5.27
C ASP A 197 -5.36 5.26 5.93
N ALA A 198 -4.20 4.81 5.41
CA ALA A 198 -3.44 3.72 6.01
C ALA A 198 -1.92 3.89 5.81
N ILE A 199 -1.17 3.35 6.76
CA ILE A 199 0.29 3.30 6.72
C ILE A 199 0.77 1.91 6.31
N ILE A 200 1.90 1.88 5.58
CA ILE A 200 2.55 0.64 5.19
C ILE A 200 3.84 0.50 5.98
N VAL A 201 3.94 -0.55 6.80
CA VAL A 201 5.11 -0.83 7.64
C VAL A 201 5.69 -2.19 7.30
N GLY A 202 7.00 -2.25 7.10
CA GLY A 202 7.74 -3.46 6.75
C GLY A 202 8.80 -3.80 7.79
N ARG A 203 10.02 -3.34 7.58
CA ARG A 203 11.22 -3.68 8.38
C ARG A 203 11.04 -3.51 9.88
N SER A 204 10.35 -2.48 10.31
CA SER A 204 10.07 -2.24 11.73
C SER A 204 9.21 -3.34 12.38
N ILE A 205 8.53 -4.16 11.58
CA ILE A 205 7.76 -5.32 12.04
C ILE A 205 8.54 -6.60 11.76
N TYR A 206 8.87 -6.91 10.51
CA TYR A 206 9.38 -8.22 10.15
C TYR A 206 10.86 -8.48 10.55
N LEU A 207 11.63 -7.43 10.89
CA LEU A 207 12.98 -7.54 11.46
C LEU A 207 13.02 -7.35 12.99
N ALA A 208 11.87 -7.14 13.62
CA ALA A 208 11.82 -7.04 15.08
C ALA A 208 12.02 -8.41 15.73
N ASP A 209 12.66 -8.43 16.90
CA ASP A 209 12.80 -9.68 17.71
C ASP A 209 11.43 -10.28 18.08
N ASN A 210 10.42 -9.42 18.22
CA ASN A 210 9.01 -9.80 18.43
C ASN A 210 8.11 -9.01 17.48
N PRO A 211 7.79 -9.56 16.29
CA PRO A 211 6.92 -8.92 15.31
C PRO A 211 5.52 -8.54 15.84
N ALA A 212 4.94 -9.41 16.67
CA ALA A 212 3.62 -9.15 17.26
C ALA A 212 3.65 -7.93 18.21
N ALA A 213 4.66 -7.83 19.07
CA ALA A 213 4.82 -6.67 19.95
C ALA A 213 5.07 -5.38 19.17
N ALA A 214 5.85 -5.45 18.08
CA ALA A 214 6.09 -4.31 17.21
C ALA A 214 4.80 -3.83 16.52
N ALA A 215 4.01 -4.74 15.97
CA ALA A 215 2.72 -4.43 15.38
C ALA A 215 1.72 -3.85 16.41
N ALA A 216 1.65 -4.45 17.59
CA ALA A 216 0.81 -3.98 18.70
C ALA A 216 1.17 -2.54 19.10
N GLY A 217 2.46 -2.24 19.23
CA GLY A 217 2.93 -0.89 19.58
C GLY A 217 2.56 0.16 18.53
N ILE A 218 2.61 -0.19 17.24
CA ILE A 218 2.18 0.69 16.16
C ILE A 218 0.67 0.93 16.24
N ILE A 219 -0.13 -0.13 16.42
CA ILE A 219 -1.59 -0.02 16.56
C ILE A 219 -1.96 0.87 17.77
N GLU A 220 -1.27 0.73 18.90
CA GLU A 220 -1.53 1.57 20.08
C GLU A 220 -1.22 3.04 19.79
N SER A 221 -0.08 3.33 19.16
CA SER A 221 0.25 4.71 18.76
C SER A 221 -0.77 5.32 17.79
N ILE A 222 -1.38 4.50 16.93
CA ILE A 222 -2.43 4.95 16.00
C ILE A 222 -3.76 5.20 16.73
N LYS A 223 -4.12 4.38 17.72
CA LYS A 223 -5.35 4.56 18.50
C LYS A 223 -5.37 5.91 19.21
N ASP A 224 -4.27 6.28 19.84
CA ASP A 224 -4.14 7.54 20.59
C ASP A 224 -4.36 8.77 19.70
N LEU A 225 -4.06 8.64 18.39
CA LEU A 225 -4.25 9.70 17.40
C LEU A 225 -5.68 9.79 16.85
N LEU A 226 -6.48 8.74 16.99
CA LEU A 226 -7.82 8.63 16.43
C LEU A 226 -8.94 8.91 17.43
N ILE A 227 -8.61 9.01 18.72
CA ILE A 227 -9.54 9.39 19.79
C ILE A 227 -9.46 10.91 19.91
N PRO A 228 -10.45 11.70 19.43
CA PRO A 228 -10.50 13.13 19.74
C PRO A 228 -10.71 13.29 21.24
N GLU A 229 -9.90 14.15 21.88
CA GLU A 229 -10.11 14.63 23.26
C GLU A 229 -11.52 15.23 23.47
#